data_b14246eecd5f918ddded54fdf0007943
#
_entry.id   b14246eecd5f918ddded54fdf0007943
#
_cell.length_a   1.000
_cell.length_b   1.000
_cell.length_c   1.000
_cell.angle_alpha   90.00
_cell.angle_beta   90.00
_cell.angle_gamma   90.00
#
_symmetry.space_group_name_H-M   'P 1'
#
loop_
_entity.id
_entity.type
_entity.pdbx_description
1 polymer ?
#
loop_
_entity_poly.entity_id
_entity_poly.type
_entity_poly.pdbx_seq_one_letter_code
_entity_poly.pdbx_strand_id
1 'polypeptide(L)'
;RGGTILQLSVYTELLGALQGRVPESFHVITPDPKTPKHSYRFAEFGAYYRLMKRRLLETIDLGPHEIRRRYYPDPVEQCGVCRWSDWCDRRRRDDDHLSFIAGIGRTHRTELEGRDLTTLAAVAGMPLPVDFVPKRGSVETYSKLREQARVQVEQRTKQLPVYETLPVEEGRGLTRLPEPSPGDVFLDLEGAQFAREGGREFLFGVLADEYTPLWATDDEAERQAFERVIEQIMSAWEADPGMHVYHFANYEVTACKRLMGRYATRADELDRLLRSGRFVDLHTVTRQAVRAGVESYTLKQFEQFHGFARSVELRVAGASLAVANAALESNAPDVLTDEIRASIAGYNEDDCRSTQSLRDWLEAVRASMIARGVTVPRPEEKDDDAPEALSERDQRAEDALQNARVDLFR
;
A
#
# COMPACT_ATOMS: atom_id res chain seq x y z
N ARG A 1 0.88 6.15 17.41
CA ARG A 1 0.96 7.24 18.44
C ARG A 1 -0.18 7.15 19.48
N GLY A 2 -1.46 6.97 19.11
CA GLY A 2 -2.56 6.92 20.09
C GLY A 2 -2.44 5.77 21.09
N GLY A 3 -2.10 4.57 20.63
CA GLY A 3 -1.89 3.40 21.49
C GLY A 3 -0.74 3.60 22.50
N THR A 4 0.37 4.19 22.08
CA THR A 4 1.52 4.50 22.93
C THR A 4 1.13 5.48 24.04
N ILE A 5 0.35 6.52 23.73
CA ILE A 5 -0.14 7.48 24.73
C ILE A 5 -1.03 6.81 25.77
N LEU A 6 -1.95 5.92 25.34
CA LEU A 6 -2.79 5.15 26.26
C LEU A 6 -1.96 4.23 27.15
N GLN A 7 -0.98 3.52 26.59
CA GLN A 7 -0.07 2.64 27.34
C GLN A 7 0.71 3.42 28.41
N LEU A 8 1.30 4.54 28.02
CA LEU A 8 2.05 5.39 28.95
C LEU A 8 1.12 6.03 30.01
N SER A 9 -0.12 6.30 29.67
CA SER A 9 -1.12 6.76 30.63
C SER A 9 -1.45 5.69 31.68
N VAL A 10 -1.54 4.39 31.29
CA VAL A 10 -1.65 3.27 32.22
C VAL A 10 -0.45 3.23 33.17
N TYR A 11 0.76 3.30 32.62
CA TYR A 11 1.99 3.29 33.44
C TYR A 11 2.07 4.47 34.39
N THR A 12 1.65 5.66 33.95
CA THR A 12 1.59 6.87 34.81
C THR A 12 0.62 6.70 35.96
N GLU A 13 -0.55 6.11 35.74
CA GLU A 13 -1.52 5.81 36.80
C GLU A 13 -0.98 4.77 37.80
N LEU A 14 -0.37 3.69 37.29
CA LEU A 14 0.25 2.64 38.13
C LEU A 14 1.38 3.21 38.99
N LEU A 15 2.24 4.05 38.41
CA LEU A 15 3.30 4.75 39.18
C LEU A 15 2.67 5.69 40.23
N GLY A 16 1.60 6.39 39.87
CA GLY A 16 0.88 7.25 40.82
C GLY A 16 0.35 6.48 42.01
N ALA A 17 -0.18 5.27 41.79
CA ALA A 17 -0.65 4.39 42.88
C ALA A 17 0.51 3.90 43.77
N LEU A 18 1.67 3.59 43.18
CA LEU A 18 2.85 3.13 43.93
C LEU A 18 3.53 4.25 44.73
N GLN A 19 3.60 5.46 44.16
CA GLN A 19 4.33 6.59 44.73
C GLN A 19 3.46 7.54 45.57
N GLY A 20 2.17 7.33 45.57
CA GLY A 20 1.18 8.23 46.23
C GLY A 20 1.03 9.59 45.50
N ARG A 21 1.66 9.78 44.37
CA ARG A 21 1.59 11.00 43.55
C ARG A 21 1.63 10.66 42.08
N VAL A 22 0.64 11.13 41.34
CA VAL A 22 0.60 10.95 39.87
C VAL A 22 1.63 11.83 39.18
N PRO A 23 2.53 11.30 38.33
CA PRO A 23 3.45 12.07 37.52
C PRO A 23 2.71 13.06 36.61
N GLU A 24 3.23 14.28 36.49
CA GLU A 24 2.64 15.31 35.64
C GLU A 24 2.85 15.03 34.15
N SER A 25 3.96 14.38 33.81
CA SER A 25 4.37 14.13 32.44
C SER A 25 4.97 12.74 32.28
N PHE A 26 4.86 12.21 31.08
CA PHE A 26 5.59 11.04 30.62
C PHE A 26 6.35 11.38 29.31
N HIS A 27 7.33 10.56 28.98
CA HIS A 27 8.23 10.83 27.87
C HIS A 27 8.34 9.61 26.96
N VAL A 28 8.47 9.88 25.67
CA VAL A 28 8.87 8.89 24.66
C VAL A 28 10.27 9.27 24.19
N ILE A 29 11.19 8.32 24.26
CA ILE A 29 12.52 8.46 23.68
C ILE A 29 12.50 7.77 22.33
N THR A 30 12.94 8.47 21.31
CA THR A 30 13.05 7.96 19.93
C THR A 30 14.53 7.95 19.52
N PRO A 31 14.91 7.14 18.53
CA PRO A 31 16.27 7.15 17.98
C PRO A 31 16.61 8.40 17.15
N ASP A 32 15.66 9.32 16.94
CA ASP A 32 15.91 10.57 16.22
C ASP A 32 16.91 11.45 16.99
N PRO A 33 18.11 11.73 16.44
CA PRO A 33 19.13 12.51 17.11
C PRO A 33 18.75 14.00 17.29
N LYS A 34 17.81 14.54 16.48
CA LYS A 34 17.38 15.94 16.55
C LYS A 34 16.34 16.16 17.65
N THR A 35 15.43 15.20 17.80
CA THR A 35 14.33 15.25 18.77
C THR A 35 14.20 13.93 19.51
N PRO A 36 15.21 13.52 20.30
CA PRO A 36 15.25 12.21 20.93
C PRO A 36 14.19 12.04 22.04
N LYS A 37 13.67 13.12 22.60
CA LYS A 37 12.75 13.12 23.73
C LYS A 37 11.47 13.90 23.40
N HIS A 38 10.34 13.18 23.37
CA HIS A 38 9.01 13.77 23.27
C HIS A 38 8.33 13.74 24.64
N SER A 39 7.91 14.91 25.14
CA SER A 39 7.28 15.05 26.45
C SER A 39 5.78 15.32 26.30
N TYR A 40 4.98 14.62 27.08
CA TYR A 40 3.53 14.72 27.07
C TYR A 40 3.01 14.95 28.48
N ARG A 41 2.11 15.90 28.65
CA ARG A 41 1.45 16.16 29.94
C ARG A 41 0.28 15.17 30.11
N PHE A 42 0.28 14.42 31.22
CA PHE A 42 -0.77 13.42 31.48
C PHE A 42 -2.17 14.04 31.52
N ALA A 43 -2.30 15.27 32.04
CA ALA A 43 -3.58 15.97 32.11
C ALA A 43 -4.28 16.15 30.76
N GLU A 44 -3.51 16.29 29.66
CA GLU A 44 -4.04 16.47 28.31
C GLU A 44 -4.75 15.22 27.79
N PHE A 45 -4.33 14.04 28.22
CA PHE A 45 -4.84 12.75 27.78
C PHE A 45 -5.70 12.03 28.82
N GLY A 46 -5.65 12.48 30.06
CA GLY A 46 -6.24 11.80 31.23
C GLY A 46 -7.76 11.58 31.11
N ALA A 47 -8.52 12.50 30.52
CA ALA A 47 -9.95 12.36 30.32
C ALA A 47 -10.28 11.23 29.33
N TYR A 48 -9.59 11.21 28.18
CA TYR A 48 -9.74 10.15 27.17
C TYR A 48 -9.26 8.80 27.71
N TYR A 49 -8.13 8.78 28.40
CA TYR A 49 -7.62 7.57 29.07
C TYR A 49 -8.64 6.98 30.04
N ARG A 50 -9.22 7.78 30.96
CA ARG A 50 -10.23 7.31 31.91
C ARG A 50 -11.47 6.75 31.22
N LEU A 51 -11.90 7.38 30.11
CA LEU A 51 -13.00 6.87 29.30
C LEU A 51 -12.68 5.49 28.70
N MET A 52 -11.50 5.34 28.12
CA MET A 52 -11.08 4.07 27.50
C MET A 52 -10.87 2.98 28.55
N LYS A 53 -10.25 3.32 29.68
CA LYS A 53 -10.08 2.39 30.82
C LYS A 53 -11.44 1.89 31.33
N ARG A 54 -12.40 2.79 31.56
CA ARG A 54 -13.76 2.40 32.01
C ARG A 54 -14.39 1.43 31.00
N ARG A 55 -14.39 1.75 29.73
CA ARG A 55 -14.94 0.87 28.69
C ARG A 55 -14.27 -0.51 28.65
N LEU A 56 -12.94 -0.54 28.83
CA LEU A 56 -12.20 -1.80 28.91
C LEU A 56 -12.63 -2.63 30.12
N LEU A 57 -12.71 -2.02 31.30
CA LEU A 57 -13.13 -2.71 32.52
C LEU A 57 -14.58 -3.21 32.41
N GLU A 58 -15.51 -2.38 31.94
CA GLU A 58 -16.90 -2.78 31.66
C GLU A 58 -16.96 -3.98 30.70
N THR A 59 -16.06 -4.02 29.70
CA THR A 59 -15.99 -5.15 28.77
C THR A 59 -15.43 -6.40 29.43
N ILE A 60 -14.40 -6.27 30.28
CA ILE A 60 -13.79 -7.40 30.99
C ILE A 60 -14.81 -8.01 31.98
N ASP A 61 -15.58 -7.18 32.65
CA ASP A 61 -16.60 -7.61 33.63
C ASP A 61 -17.75 -8.44 33.01
N LEU A 62 -17.95 -8.34 31.69
CA LEU A 62 -18.91 -9.19 30.97
C LEU A 62 -18.55 -10.68 31.01
N GLY A 63 -17.26 -10.99 31.16
CA GLY A 63 -16.73 -12.34 31.07
C GLY A 63 -16.63 -12.88 29.64
N PRO A 64 -15.85 -13.95 29.43
CA PRO A 64 -15.45 -14.40 28.07
C PRO A 64 -16.63 -14.80 27.17
N HIS A 65 -17.68 -15.39 27.77
CA HIS A 65 -18.84 -15.87 27.00
C HIS A 65 -19.63 -14.69 26.39
N GLU A 66 -19.91 -13.67 27.22
CA GLU A 66 -20.67 -12.51 26.82
C GLU A 66 -19.86 -11.61 25.88
N ILE A 67 -18.54 -11.51 26.07
CA ILE A 67 -17.63 -10.81 25.14
C ILE A 67 -17.72 -11.44 23.75
N ARG A 68 -17.62 -12.79 23.64
CA ARG A 68 -17.74 -13.49 22.35
C ARG A 68 -19.09 -13.29 21.68
N ARG A 69 -20.14 -13.11 22.44
CA ARG A 69 -21.50 -12.88 21.94
C ARG A 69 -21.70 -11.45 21.45
N ARG A 70 -21.15 -10.45 22.17
CA ARG A 70 -21.37 -9.01 21.87
C ARG A 70 -20.40 -8.43 20.87
N TYR A 71 -19.17 -8.92 20.87
CA TYR A 71 -18.09 -8.34 20.08
C TYR A 71 -17.61 -9.33 19.02
N TYR A 72 -17.92 -9.01 17.79
CA TYR A 72 -17.38 -9.73 16.66
C TYR A 72 -15.94 -9.25 16.38
N PRO A 73 -15.00 -10.14 15.94
CA PRO A 73 -13.62 -9.78 15.64
C PRO A 73 -13.51 -9.08 14.27
N ASP A 74 -14.16 -7.93 14.13
CA ASP A 74 -14.10 -7.12 12.91
C ASP A 74 -12.67 -6.65 12.62
N PRO A 75 -12.16 -6.70 11.37
CA PRO A 75 -10.78 -6.36 11.08
C PRO A 75 -10.52 -4.85 11.25
N VAL A 76 -9.39 -4.54 11.89
CA VAL A 76 -8.87 -3.19 12.14
C VAL A 76 -7.37 -3.15 11.83
N GLU A 77 -6.80 -1.96 11.66
CA GLU A 77 -5.34 -1.80 11.39
C GLU A 77 -4.46 -2.52 12.42
N GLN A 78 -4.86 -2.54 13.68
CA GLN A 78 -4.13 -3.21 14.74
C GLN A 78 -4.01 -4.74 14.56
N CYS A 79 -4.81 -5.34 13.67
CA CYS A 79 -4.73 -6.78 13.39
C CYS A 79 -3.37 -7.20 12.84
N GLY A 80 -2.66 -6.32 12.12
CA GLY A 80 -1.34 -6.62 11.55
C GLY A 80 -0.24 -6.89 12.60
N VAL A 81 -0.43 -6.42 13.85
CA VAL A 81 0.51 -6.65 14.97
C VAL A 81 -0.12 -7.42 16.13
N CYS A 82 -1.35 -7.88 15.96
CA CYS A 82 -2.11 -8.55 17.02
C CYS A 82 -1.80 -10.05 17.08
N ARG A 83 -1.37 -10.54 18.25
CA ARG A 83 -1.12 -11.98 18.45
C ARG A 83 -2.34 -12.89 18.24
N TRP A 84 -3.55 -12.33 18.22
CA TRP A 84 -4.80 -13.05 18.03
C TRP A 84 -5.31 -12.98 16.59
N SER A 85 -4.57 -12.32 15.67
CA SER A 85 -4.98 -12.12 14.27
C SER A 85 -5.43 -13.41 13.60
N ASP A 86 -4.62 -14.48 13.71
CA ASP A 86 -4.90 -15.78 13.07
C ASP A 86 -6.17 -16.44 13.61
N TRP A 87 -6.42 -16.30 14.92
CA TRP A 87 -7.66 -16.81 15.52
C TRP A 87 -8.89 -16.03 15.01
N CYS A 88 -8.78 -14.70 14.97
CA CYS A 88 -9.83 -13.85 14.45
C CYS A 88 -10.09 -14.09 12.97
N ASP A 89 -9.02 -14.31 12.20
CA ASP A 89 -9.12 -14.59 10.76
C ASP A 89 -9.82 -15.94 10.52
N ARG A 90 -9.43 -17.01 11.21
CA ARG A 90 -10.14 -18.29 11.13
C ARG A 90 -11.63 -18.13 11.45
N ARG A 91 -11.98 -17.42 12.52
CA ARG A 91 -13.38 -17.18 12.89
C ARG A 91 -14.14 -16.47 11.78
N ARG A 92 -13.57 -15.44 11.17
CA ARG A 92 -14.18 -14.72 10.04
C ARG A 92 -14.35 -15.62 8.81
N ARG A 93 -13.38 -16.51 8.55
CA ARG A 93 -13.47 -17.50 7.44
C ARG A 93 -14.56 -18.51 7.68
N ASP A 94 -14.66 -19.06 8.88
CA ASP A 94 -15.71 -20.00 9.25
C ASP A 94 -17.11 -19.39 9.10
N ASP A 95 -17.25 -18.09 9.40
CA ASP A 95 -18.50 -17.36 9.29
C ASP A 95 -18.75 -16.77 7.87
N ASP A 96 -17.87 -17.01 6.89
CA ASP A 96 -17.91 -16.42 5.53
C ASP A 96 -18.08 -14.90 5.55
N HIS A 97 -17.32 -14.24 6.42
CA HIS A 97 -17.54 -12.83 6.79
C HIS A 97 -17.32 -11.88 5.62
N LEU A 98 -18.09 -10.79 5.59
CA LEU A 98 -18.07 -9.74 4.56
C LEU A 98 -16.69 -9.12 4.32
N SER A 99 -15.79 -9.11 5.31
CA SER A 99 -14.46 -8.51 5.18
C SER A 99 -13.59 -9.15 4.09
N PHE A 100 -13.96 -10.34 3.62
CA PHE A 100 -13.27 -11.02 2.52
C PHE A 100 -13.76 -10.60 1.13
N ILE A 101 -14.79 -9.77 1.02
CA ILE A 101 -15.16 -9.18 -0.28
C ILE A 101 -14.11 -8.13 -0.64
N ALA A 102 -13.42 -8.33 -1.75
CA ALA A 102 -12.38 -7.40 -2.18
C ALA A 102 -12.94 -5.97 -2.36
N GLY A 103 -12.28 -5.00 -1.75
CA GLY A 103 -12.66 -3.59 -1.81
C GLY A 103 -13.79 -3.17 -0.88
N ILE A 104 -14.32 -4.06 -0.05
CA ILE A 104 -15.37 -3.69 0.92
C ILE A 104 -14.78 -2.88 2.09
N GLY A 105 -15.35 -1.73 2.37
CA GLY A 105 -15.03 -0.92 3.55
C GLY A 105 -15.97 -1.18 4.73
N ARG A 106 -15.57 -0.76 5.94
CA ARG A 106 -16.36 -0.90 7.17
C ARG A 106 -17.78 -0.32 7.03
N THR A 107 -17.91 0.84 6.40
CA THR A 107 -19.22 1.48 6.16
C THR A 107 -20.16 0.59 5.36
N HIS A 108 -19.63 -0.07 4.32
CA HIS A 108 -20.41 -0.98 3.48
C HIS A 108 -20.83 -2.23 4.25
N ARG A 109 -19.92 -2.81 5.05
CA ARG A 109 -20.25 -3.96 5.91
C ARG A 109 -21.38 -3.63 6.87
N THR A 110 -21.26 -2.51 7.62
CA THR A 110 -22.31 -2.08 8.58
C THR A 110 -23.67 -1.87 7.90
N GLU A 111 -23.70 -1.34 6.67
CA GLU A 111 -24.94 -1.18 5.91
C GLU A 111 -25.56 -2.52 5.51
N LEU A 112 -24.73 -3.48 5.04
CA LEU A 112 -25.17 -4.82 4.64
C LEU A 112 -25.61 -5.65 5.85
N GLU A 113 -24.87 -5.62 6.94
CA GLU A 113 -25.21 -6.28 8.21
C GLU A 113 -26.55 -5.76 8.76
N GLY A 114 -26.82 -4.47 8.67
CA GLY A 114 -28.10 -3.86 9.03
C GLY A 114 -29.29 -4.29 8.15
N ARG A 115 -29.03 -5.10 7.12
CA ARG A 115 -30.00 -5.70 6.20
C ARG A 115 -30.00 -7.21 6.22
N ASP A 116 -29.40 -7.81 7.25
CA ASP A 116 -29.23 -9.25 7.42
C ASP A 116 -28.35 -9.92 6.33
N LEU A 117 -27.59 -9.14 5.57
CA LEU A 117 -26.60 -9.62 4.60
C LEU A 117 -25.24 -9.72 5.31
N THR A 118 -25.01 -10.81 6.03
CA THR A 118 -23.87 -10.97 6.95
C THR A 118 -22.74 -11.80 6.39
N THR A 119 -22.93 -12.48 5.24
CA THR A 119 -21.93 -13.35 4.62
C THR A 119 -21.59 -12.93 3.20
N LEU A 120 -20.39 -13.26 2.75
CA LEU A 120 -19.96 -13.04 1.36
C LEU A 120 -20.91 -13.75 0.38
N ALA A 121 -21.31 -14.99 0.68
CA ALA A 121 -22.25 -15.73 -0.14
C ALA A 121 -23.64 -15.06 -0.20
N ALA A 122 -24.13 -14.50 0.90
CA ALA A 122 -25.40 -13.76 0.90
C ALA A 122 -25.33 -12.51 -0.01
N VAL A 123 -24.22 -11.75 0.05
CA VAL A 123 -24.00 -10.60 -0.84
C VAL A 123 -23.89 -11.04 -2.29
N ALA A 124 -23.21 -12.14 -2.60
CA ALA A 124 -23.14 -12.70 -3.95
C ALA A 124 -24.52 -13.07 -4.51
N GLY A 125 -25.46 -13.45 -3.66
CA GLY A 125 -26.85 -13.80 -4.00
C GLY A 125 -27.83 -12.62 -4.09
N MET A 126 -27.41 -11.38 -3.80
CA MET A 126 -28.27 -10.20 -3.89
C MET A 126 -28.85 -10.02 -5.28
N PRO A 127 -30.11 -9.56 -5.43
CA PRO A 127 -30.69 -9.24 -6.73
C PRO A 127 -29.96 -8.06 -7.40
N LEU A 128 -30.04 -8.03 -8.73
CA LEU A 128 -29.64 -6.88 -9.54
C LEU A 128 -30.83 -6.46 -10.43
N PRO A 129 -31.16 -5.20 -10.48
CA PRO A 129 -30.57 -4.09 -9.72
C PRO A 129 -30.77 -4.26 -8.21
N VAL A 130 -29.86 -3.67 -7.42
CA VAL A 130 -29.96 -3.68 -5.95
C VAL A 130 -31.30 -3.06 -5.54
N ASP A 131 -32.05 -3.76 -4.67
CA ASP A 131 -33.44 -3.45 -4.31
C ASP A 131 -33.59 -2.47 -3.14
N PHE A 132 -32.50 -1.85 -2.71
CA PHE A 132 -32.50 -0.86 -1.62
C PHE A 132 -31.75 0.42 -1.99
N VAL A 133 -32.12 1.51 -1.33
CA VAL A 133 -31.37 2.77 -1.35
C VAL A 133 -30.41 2.77 -0.17
N PRO A 134 -29.07 2.81 -0.41
CA PRO A 134 -28.11 2.81 0.69
C PRO A 134 -28.10 4.14 1.44
N LYS A 135 -27.93 4.08 2.79
CA LYS A 135 -27.75 5.28 3.61
C LYS A 135 -26.41 5.96 3.34
N ARG A 136 -25.40 5.19 2.94
CA ARG A 136 -24.06 5.68 2.56
C ARG A 136 -23.53 4.92 1.35
N GLY A 137 -22.85 5.63 0.46
CA GLY A 137 -22.42 5.11 -0.83
C GLY A 137 -23.54 5.23 -1.87
N SER A 138 -23.35 4.58 -3.01
CA SER A 138 -24.30 4.56 -4.11
C SER A 138 -24.76 3.12 -4.41
N VAL A 139 -25.93 2.98 -5.02
CA VAL A 139 -26.45 1.69 -5.54
C VAL A 139 -25.40 0.99 -6.42
N GLU A 140 -24.69 1.77 -7.24
CA GLU A 140 -23.62 1.26 -8.08
C GLU A 140 -22.48 0.63 -7.28
N THR A 141 -22.09 1.23 -6.14
CA THR A 141 -21.07 0.66 -5.25
C THR A 141 -21.48 -0.71 -4.73
N TYR A 142 -22.72 -0.86 -4.28
CA TYR A 142 -23.24 -2.14 -3.79
C TYR A 142 -23.40 -3.17 -4.92
N SER A 143 -23.79 -2.73 -6.12
CA SER A 143 -23.80 -3.57 -7.31
C SER A 143 -22.40 -4.10 -7.64
N LYS A 144 -21.37 -3.26 -7.56
CA LYS A 144 -19.96 -3.67 -7.74
C LYS A 144 -19.51 -4.66 -6.66
N LEU A 145 -19.86 -4.44 -5.40
CA LEU A 145 -19.55 -5.37 -4.30
C LEU A 145 -20.24 -6.71 -4.45
N ARG A 146 -21.51 -6.71 -4.88
CA ARG A 146 -22.26 -7.94 -5.20
C ARG A 146 -21.58 -8.74 -6.31
N GLU A 147 -21.22 -8.09 -7.40
CA GLU A 147 -20.52 -8.76 -8.51
C GLU A 147 -19.14 -9.26 -8.10
N GLN A 148 -18.41 -8.50 -7.26
CA GLN A 148 -17.15 -8.95 -6.69
C GLN A 148 -17.33 -10.21 -5.84
N ALA A 149 -18.30 -10.22 -4.95
CA ALA A 149 -18.63 -11.38 -4.12
C ALA A 149 -19.02 -12.59 -4.98
N ARG A 150 -19.80 -12.39 -6.06
CA ARG A 150 -20.20 -13.46 -7.00
C ARG A 150 -18.99 -14.14 -7.63
N VAL A 151 -18.05 -13.38 -8.17
CA VAL A 151 -16.84 -13.93 -8.78
C VAL A 151 -15.97 -14.68 -7.75
N GLN A 152 -15.90 -14.18 -6.51
CA GLN A 152 -15.20 -14.85 -5.42
C GLN A 152 -15.86 -16.19 -5.04
N VAL A 153 -17.19 -16.24 -4.96
CA VAL A 153 -17.95 -17.52 -4.76
C VAL A 153 -17.72 -18.47 -5.92
N GLU A 154 -17.76 -17.98 -7.14
CA GLU A 154 -17.50 -18.79 -8.33
C GLU A 154 -16.10 -19.42 -8.30
N GLN A 155 -15.06 -18.65 -7.98
CA GLN A 155 -13.69 -19.15 -7.83
C GLN A 155 -13.60 -20.22 -6.74
N ARG A 156 -14.21 -19.97 -5.57
CA ARG A 156 -14.26 -20.96 -4.48
C ARG A 156 -14.93 -22.25 -4.89
N THR A 157 -16.01 -22.16 -5.66
CA THR A 157 -16.75 -23.33 -6.15
C THR A 157 -15.97 -24.11 -7.19
N LYS A 158 -15.33 -23.43 -8.14
CA LYS A 158 -14.55 -24.05 -9.22
C LYS A 158 -13.18 -24.55 -8.77
N GLN A 159 -12.65 -24.03 -7.66
CA GLN A 159 -11.27 -24.28 -7.18
C GLN A 159 -10.20 -23.96 -8.25
N LEU A 160 -10.47 -22.98 -9.11
CA LEU A 160 -9.61 -22.50 -10.19
C LEU A 160 -9.68 -20.99 -10.24
N PRO A 161 -8.61 -20.29 -10.65
CA PRO A 161 -8.62 -18.83 -10.82
C PRO A 161 -9.75 -18.39 -11.77
N VAL A 162 -10.59 -17.47 -11.30
CA VAL A 162 -11.72 -16.93 -12.08
C VAL A 162 -11.60 -15.42 -12.16
N TYR A 163 -11.70 -14.87 -13.36
CA TYR A 163 -11.80 -13.44 -13.58
C TYR A 163 -12.77 -13.11 -14.72
N GLU A 164 -13.25 -11.88 -14.70
CA GLU A 164 -14.07 -11.26 -15.75
C GLU A 164 -13.39 -9.99 -16.22
N THR A 165 -13.41 -9.72 -17.52
CA THR A 165 -12.99 -8.42 -18.06
C THR A 165 -14.07 -7.38 -17.79
N LEU A 166 -13.66 -6.21 -17.31
CA LEU A 166 -14.55 -5.07 -17.16
C LEU A 166 -14.75 -4.33 -18.49
N PRO A 167 -15.82 -3.53 -18.64
CA PRO A 167 -16.03 -2.70 -19.83
C PRO A 167 -14.81 -1.81 -20.10
N VAL A 168 -14.49 -1.65 -21.38
CA VAL A 168 -13.41 -0.75 -21.82
C VAL A 168 -13.89 0.70 -21.67
N GLU A 169 -13.15 1.48 -20.89
CA GLU A 169 -13.37 2.91 -20.69
C GLU A 169 -12.06 3.63 -21.01
N GLU A 170 -12.14 4.76 -21.73
CA GLU A 170 -10.97 5.58 -22.06
C GLU A 170 -10.24 6.05 -20.79
N GLY A 171 -8.92 5.98 -20.78
CA GLY A 171 -8.07 6.37 -19.66
C GLY A 171 -8.18 5.45 -18.43
N ARG A 172 -8.80 4.24 -18.56
CA ARG A 172 -8.98 3.30 -17.46
C ARG A 172 -8.63 1.86 -17.86
N GLY A 173 -8.17 1.09 -16.89
CA GLY A 173 -7.87 -0.33 -17.09
C GLY A 173 -6.86 -0.55 -18.21
N LEU A 174 -7.17 -1.46 -19.12
CA LEU A 174 -6.26 -1.81 -20.22
C LEU A 174 -5.95 -0.64 -21.17
N THR A 175 -6.78 0.39 -21.26
CA THR A 175 -6.48 1.57 -22.10
C THR A 175 -5.36 2.45 -21.51
N ARG A 176 -4.91 2.17 -20.27
CA ARG A 176 -3.74 2.79 -19.65
C ARG A 176 -2.45 1.97 -19.81
N LEU A 177 -2.56 0.77 -20.35
CA LEU A 177 -1.43 -0.12 -20.55
C LEU A 177 -0.78 0.20 -21.91
N PRO A 178 0.45 0.75 -21.95
CA PRO A 178 1.14 1.05 -23.18
C PRO A 178 1.57 -0.21 -23.93
N GLU A 179 2.04 -0.07 -25.17
CA GLU A 179 2.64 -1.18 -25.91
C GLU A 179 3.92 -1.63 -25.18
N PRO A 180 4.09 -2.93 -24.92
CA PRO A 180 5.33 -3.44 -24.35
C PRO A 180 6.53 -3.17 -25.26
N SER A 181 7.64 -2.77 -24.66
CA SER A 181 8.88 -2.47 -25.38
C SER A 181 10.06 -3.26 -24.78
N PRO A 182 11.09 -3.61 -25.58
CA PRO A 182 12.27 -4.31 -25.08
C PRO A 182 13.02 -3.58 -23.97
N GLY A 183 12.95 -2.25 -23.94
CA GLY A 183 13.56 -1.41 -22.92
C GLY A 183 12.74 -1.25 -21.63
N ASP A 184 11.60 -1.93 -21.49
CA ASP A 184 10.75 -1.83 -20.30
C ASP A 184 11.50 -2.19 -19.01
N VAL A 185 11.25 -1.42 -17.96
CA VAL A 185 11.84 -1.57 -16.63
C VAL A 185 10.78 -1.92 -15.60
N PHE A 186 11.07 -2.85 -14.68
CA PHE A 186 10.20 -3.18 -13.56
C PHE A 186 10.90 -2.78 -12.27
N LEU A 187 10.25 -1.91 -11.50
CA LEU A 187 10.79 -1.27 -10.30
C LEU A 187 10.02 -1.69 -9.07
N ASP A 188 10.75 -2.10 -8.03
CA ASP A 188 10.20 -2.38 -6.70
C ASP A 188 11.16 -1.91 -5.62
N LEU A 189 10.62 -1.35 -4.51
CA LEU A 189 11.39 -0.73 -3.43
C LEU A 189 11.06 -1.35 -2.08
N GLU A 190 12.11 -1.54 -1.25
CA GLU A 190 11.93 -1.94 0.15
C GLU A 190 12.31 -0.81 1.10
N GLY A 191 11.38 -0.46 1.99
CA GLY A 191 11.53 0.68 2.89
C GLY A 191 11.41 0.33 4.37
N ALA A 192 12.22 0.98 5.21
CA ALA A 192 12.14 0.97 6.67
C ALA A 192 11.49 2.27 7.17
N GLN A 193 10.21 2.21 7.47
CA GLN A 193 9.39 3.39 7.78
C GLN A 193 9.86 4.17 9.01
N PHE A 194 10.47 3.49 9.98
CA PHE A 194 10.86 4.08 11.26
C PHE A 194 12.38 4.23 11.43
N ALA A 195 13.19 3.90 10.42
CA ALA A 195 14.64 4.05 10.46
C ALA A 195 15.09 5.53 10.61
N ARG A 196 14.24 6.46 10.18
CA ARG A 196 14.43 7.91 10.32
C ARG A 196 13.09 8.64 10.11
N GLU A 197 13.07 9.96 10.30
CA GLU A 197 11.93 10.79 9.94
C GLU A 197 11.66 10.70 8.43
N GLY A 198 10.45 10.33 8.06
CA GLY A 198 10.03 10.10 6.68
C GLY A 198 10.51 8.79 6.05
N GLY A 199 11.01 7.84 6.85
CA GLY A 199 11.45 6.51 6.40
C GLY A 199 12.75 6.52 5.59
N ARG A 200 13.28 5.32 5.33
CA ARG A 200 14.43 5.08 4.45
C ARG A 200 14.09 3.99 3.46
N GLU A 201 14.36 4.20 2.18
CA GLU A 201 14.39 3.12 1.20
C GLU A 201 15.75 2.45 1.28
N PHE A 202 15.78 1.18 1.63
CA PHE A 202 17.05 0.48 1.85
C PHE A 202 17.41 -0.51 0.74
N LEU A 203 16.48 -0.82 -0.15
CA LEU A 203 16.71 -1.61 -1.36
C LEU A 203 15.90 -1.04 -2.51
N PHE A 204 16.55 -0.83 -3.63
CA PHE A 204 15.96 -0.46 -4.90
C PHE A 204 16.19 -1.61 -5.87
N GLY A 205 15.16 -2.34 -6.25
CA GLY A 205 15.20 -3.41 -7.23
C GLY A 205 14.82 -2.90 -8.60
N VAL A 206 15.71 -3.05 -9.54
CA VAL A 206 15.49 -2.68 -10.95
C VAL A 206 15.67 -3.92 -11.80
N LEU A 207 14.61 -4.34 -12.48
CA LEU A 207 14.64 -5.41 -13.47
C LEU A 207 14.45 -4.81 -14.87
N ALA A 208 15.49 -4.91 -15.69
CA ALA A 208 15.48 -4.73 -17.14
C ALA A 208 15.77 -6.08 -17.78
N ASP A 209 16.90 -6.22 -18.51
CA ASP A 209 17.38 -7.54 -18.96
C ASP A 209 17.76 -8.44 -17.77
N GLU A 210 18.47 -7.85 -16.79
CA GLU A 210 18.88 -8.50 -15.56
C GLU A 210 18.41 -7.70 -14.34
N TYR A 211 18.22 -8.42 -13.22
CA TYR A 211 17.86 -7.80 -11.95
C TYR A 211 19.09 -7.16 -11.30
N THR A 212 18.94 -5.92 -10.86
CA THR A 212 19.97 -5.14 -10.17
C THR A 212 19.47 -4.66 -8.81
N PRO A 213 19.95 -5.21 -7.68
CA PRO A 213 19.67 -4.71 -6.35
C PRO A 213 20.61 -3.57 -5.95
N LEU A 214 20.10 -2.39 -5.64
CA LEU A 214 20.86 -1.27 -5.12
C LEU A 214 20.55 -1.08 -3.63
N TRP A 215 21.52 -1.38 -2.77
CA TRP A 215 21.38 -1.32 -1.32
C TRP A 215 21.73 0.05 -0.77
N ALA A 216 20.97 0.50 0.27
CA ALA A 216 21.15 1.79 0.91
C ALA A 216 20.93 1.67 2.43
N THR A 217 21.99 1.60 3.22
CA THR A 217 21.90 1.48 4.67
C THR A 217 22.06 2.82 5.42
N ASP A 218 22.45 3.87 4.72
CA ASP A 218 22.58 5.25 5.23
C ASP A 218 22.01 6.27 4.24
N ASP A 219 22.07 7.55 4.61
CA ASP A 219 21.46 8.63 3.82
C ASP A 219 22.20 8.89 2.50
N GLU A 220 23.53 8.74 2.51
CA GLU A 220 24.34 8.95 1.32
C GLU A 220 24.14 7.80 0.32
N ALA A 221 24.10 6.57 0.81
CA ALA A 221 23.81 5.41 -0.02
C ALA A 221 22.38 5.46 -0.59
N GLU A 222 21.37 5.93 0.18
CA GLU A 222 20.01 6.13 -0.30
C GLU A 222 19.96 7.17 -1.43
N ARG A 223 20.68 8.29 -1.27
CA ARG A 223 20.79 9.31 -2.32
C ARG A 223 21.41 8.73 -3.59
N GLN A 224 22.55 8.04 -3.46
CA GLN A 224 23.26 7.45 -4.60
C GLN A 224 22.44 6.36 -5.31
N ALA A 225 21.76 5.51 -4.55
CA ALA A 225 20.88 4.47 -5.11
C ALA A 225 19.72 5.12 -5.90
N PHE A 226 19.08 6.13 -5.34
CA PHE A 226 18.01 6.88 -6.04
C PHE A 226 18.53 7.53 -7.33
N GLU A 227 19.67 8.25 -7.27
CA GLU A 227 20.26 8.88 -8.45
C GLU A 227 20.58 7.86 -9.55
N ARG A 228 21.12 6.71 -9.16
CA ARG A 228 21.44 5.63 -10.08
C ARG A 228 20.21 4.98 -10.72
N VAL A 229 19.12 4.80 -9.96
CA VAL A 229 17.85 4.31 -10.51
C VAL A 229 17.32 5.25 -11.58
N ILE A 230 17.26 6.55 -11.28
CA ILE A 230 16.79 7.53 -12.26
C ILE A 230 17.70 7.57 -13.50
N GLU A 231 19.01 7.50 -13.32
CA GLU A 231 19.97 7.45 -14.43
C GLU A 231 19.80 6.21 -15.31
N GLN A 232 19.60 5.03 -14.71
CA GLN A 232 19.32 3.79 -15.44
C GLN A 232 18.02 3.89 -16.26
N ILE A 233 16.95 4.44 -15.65
CA ILE A 233 15.68 4.64 -16.34
C ILE A 233 15.83 5.63 -17.49
N MET A 234 16.52 6.75 -17.30
CA MET A 234 16.76 7.74 -18.35
C MET A 234 17.58 7.16 -19.49
N SER A 235 18.62 6.39 -19.19
CA SER A 235 19.44 5.71 -20.20
C SER A 235 18.64 4.66 -21.00
N ALA A 236 17.76 3.91 -20.33
CA ALA A 236 16.84 2.98 -20.98
C ALA A 236 15.87 3.73 -21.92
N TRP A 237 15.32 4.87 -21.46
CA TRP A 237 14.44 5.69 -22.29
C TRP A 237 15.14 6.33 -23.50
N GLU A 238 16.39 6.75 -23.35
CA GLU A 238 17.19 7.25 -24.47
C GLU A 238 17.49 6.15 -25.52
N ALA A 239 17.73 4.91 -25.05
CA ALA A 239 17.98 3.77 -25.91
C ALA A 239 16.70 3.24 -26.58
N ASP A 240 15.58 3.28 -25.90
CA ASP A 240 14.27 2.81 -26.36
C ASP A 240 13.17 3.82 -25.98
N PRO A 241 12.81 4.74 -26.88
CA PRO A 241 11.78 5.73 -26.64
C PRO A 241 10.39 5.16 -26.30
N GLY A 242 10.12 3.90 -26.64
CA GLY A 242 8.89 3.20 -26.33
C GLY A 242 8.82 2.61 -24.91
N MET A 243 9.93 2.61 -24.16
CA MET A 243 10.01 1.97 -22.85
C MET A 243 9.13 2.62 -21.78
N HIS A 244 8.72 1.82 -20.81
CA HIS A 244 7.99 2.28 -19.63
C HIS A 244 8.57 1.64 -18.35
N VAL A 245 8.28 2.29 -17.21
CA VAL A 245 8.63 1.80 -15.87
C VAL A 245 7.37 1.24 -15.22
N TYR A 246 7.32 -0.06 -15.08
CA TYR A 246 6.19 -0.75 -14.45
C TYR A 246 6.44 -0.95 -12.97
N HIS A 247 5.42 -0.68 -12.18
CA HIS A 247 5.43 -0.87 -10.73
C HIS A 247 4.05 -1.34 -10.24
N PHE A 248 3.97 -1.78 -8.99
CA PHE A 248 2.71 -2.25 -8.43
C PHE A 248 2.26 -1.36 -7.27
N ALA A 249 1.18 -0.59 -7.47
CA ALA A 249 0.65 0.47 -6.62
C ALA A 249 1.51 1.75 -6.66
N ASN A 250 1.19 2.73 -5.79
CA ASN A 250 1.76 4.08 -5.90
C ASN A 250 2.97 4.31 -4.97
N TYR A 251 3.56 3.24 -4.43
CA TYR A 251 4.64 3.36 -3.45
C TYR A 251 5.91 3.92 -4.10
N GLU A 252 6.37 3.33 -5.21
CA GLU A 252 7.61 3.64 -5.91
C GLU A 252 7.63 5.09 -6.38
N VAL A 253 6.58 5.55 -7.04
CA VAL A 253 6.44 6.94 -7.49
C VAL A 253 6.42 7.92 -6.32
N THR A 254 5.74 7.57 -5.22
CA THR A 254 5.71 8.40 -3.99
C THR A 254 7.08 8.46 -3.34
N ALA A 255 7.81 7.34 -3.28
CA ALA A 255 9.17 7.27 -2.77
C ALA A 255 10.13 8.12 -3.63
N CYS A 256 10.10 7.98 -4.96
CA CYS A 256 10.92 8.79 -5.87
C CYS A 256 10.69 10.30 -5.67
N LYS A 257 9.44 10.75 -5.60
CA LYS A 257 9.11 12.17 -5.33
C LYS A 257 9.63 12.64 -3.98
N ARG A 258 9.53 11.80 -2.95
CA ARG A 258 10.03 12.11 -1.62
C ARG A 258 11.56 12.20 -1.59
N LEU A 259 12.26 11.27 -2.26
CA LEU A 259 13.73 11.24 -2.34
C LEU A 259 14.26 12.42 -3.16
N MET A 260 13.64 12.73 -4.29
CA MET A 260 13.93 13.94 -5.07
C MET A 260 13.87 15.19 -4.19
N GLY A 261 12.79 15.39 -3.46
CA GLY A 261 12.65 16.55 -2.57
C GLY A 261 13.59 16.52 -1.36
N ARG A 262 13.89 15.32 -0.81
CA ARG A 262 14.81 15.15 0.33
C ARG A 262 16.24 15.50 -0.01
N TYR A 263 16.71 15.05 -1.16
CA TYR A 263 18.12 15.19 -1.57
C TYR A 263 18.35 16.32 -2.58
N ALA A 264 17.28 16.98 -3.01
CA ALA A 264 17.32 18.05 -4.02
C ALA A 264 18.12 17.65 -5.28
N THR A 265 17.89 16.45 -5.80
CA THR A 265 18.57 15.85 -6.93
C THR A 265 17.59 15.19 -7.91
N ARG A 266 17.98 15.07 -9.19
CA ARG A 266 17.23 14.40 -10.28
C ARG A 266 15.80 14.96 -10.47
N ALA A 267 15.61 16.26 -10.20
CA ALA A 267 14.29 16.86 -10.28
C ALA A 267 13.77 16.94 -11.72
N ASP A 268 14.61 17.36 -12.64
CA ASP A 268 14.24 17.54 -14.05
C ASP A 268 13.97 16.19 -14.73
N GLU A 269 14.82 15.19 -14.48
CA GLU A 269 14.66 13.86 -15.04
C GLU A 269 13.40 13.18 -14.53
N LEU A 270 13.17 13.22 -13.21
CA LEU A 270 11.96 12.63 -12.63
C LEU A 270 10.68 13.34 -13.09
N ASP A 271 10.71 14.68 -13.21
CA ASP A 271 9.58 15.45 -13.70
C ASP A 271 9.26 15.11 -15.18
N ARG A 272 10.27 14.97 -16.03
CA ARG A 272 10.09 14.51 -17.41
C ARG A 272 9.45 13.11 -17.46
N LEU A 273 9.95 12.15 -16.70
CA LEU A 273 9.40 10.79 -16.62
C LEU A 273 7.93 10.78 -16.15
N LEU A 274 7.58 11.64 -15.21
CA LEU A 274 6.21 11.73 -14.69
C LEU A 274 5.26 12.38 -15.70
N ARG A 275 5.68 13.46 -16.37
CA ARG A 275 4.85 14.17 -17.37
C ARG A 275 4.62 13.34 -18.62
N SER A 276 5.64 12.69 -19.12
CA SER A 276 5.53 11.77 -20.26
C SER A 276 4.75 10.49 -19.97
N GLY A 277 4.35 10.26 -18.67
CA GLY A 277 3.57 9.09 -18.28
C GLY A 277 4.35 7.78 -18.35
N ARG A 278 5.68 7.82 -18.21
CA ARG A 278 6.53 6.62 -18.27
C ARG A 278 6.29 5.65 -17.12
N PHE A 279 5.81 6.11 -15.97
CA PHE A 279 5.43 5.23 -14.85
C PHE A 279 4.04 4.62 -15.04
N VAL A 280 3.95 3.29 -15.01
CA VAL A 280 2.73 2.52 -15.21
C VAL A 280 2.39 1.71 -13.97
N ASP A 281 1.34 2.12 -13.25
CA ASP A 281 0.83 1.41 -12.08
C ASP A 281 -0.03 0.22 -12.48
N LEU A 282 0.52 -0.99 -12.45
CA LEU A 282 -0.21 -2.21 -12.80
C LEU A 282 -1.32 -2.58 -11.80
N HIS A 283 -1.24 -2.16 -10.54
CA HIS A 283 -2.34 -2.34 -9.59
C HIS A 283 -3.59 -1.58 -10.05
N THR A 284 -3.43 -0.32 -10.46
CA THR A 284 -4.53 0.50 -10.98
C THR A 284 -5.08 -0.07 -12.29
N VAL A 285 -4.20 -0.47 -13.21
CA VAL A 285 -4.61 -1.11 -14.48
C VAL A 285 -5.43 -2.36 -14.18
N THR A 286 -4.93 -3.27 -13.35
CA THR A 286 -5.58 -4.54 -12.99
C THR A 286 -6.95 -4.33 -12.36
N ARG A 287 -7.06 -3.47 -11.35
CA ARG A 287 -8.33 -3.17 -10.67
C ARG A 287 -9.40 -2.57 -11.58
N GLN A 288 -8.99 -1.89 -12.63
CA GLN A 288 -9.89 -1.25 -13.58
C GLN A 288 -10.16 -2.11 -14.82
N ALA A 289 -9.32 -3.13 -15.09
CA ALA A 289 -9.44 -4.01 -16.25
C ALA A 289 -10.23 -5.28 -15.95
N VAL A 290 -10.07 -5.85 -14.75
CA VAL A 290 -10.64 -7.16 -14.42
C VAL A 290 -11.30 -7.15 -13.03
N ARG A 291 -12.30 -8.01 -12.91
CA ARG A 291 -12.87 -8.46 -11.64
C ARG A 291 -12.42 -9.89 -11.41
N ALA A 292 -11.61 -10.12 -10.39
CA ALA A 292 -11.02 -11.42 -10.09
C ALA A 292 -11.57 -12.01 -8.78
N GLY A 293 -11.59 -13.33 -8.67
CA GLY A 293 -12.08 -14.07 -7.51
C GLY A 293 -11.16 -14.00 -6.27
N VAL A 294 -10.39 -12.92 -6.12
CA VAL A 294 -9.43 -12.67 -5.04
C VAL A 294 -10.06 -11.89 -3.88
N GLU A 295 -9.52 -12.07 -2.68
CA GLU A 295 -9.94 -11.32 -1.48
C GLU A 295 -9.32 -9.92 -1.41
N SER A 296 -8.21 -9.70 -2.11
CA SER A 296 -7.56 -8.40 -2.28
C SER A 296 -6.77 -8.34 -3.59
N TYR A 297 -6.64 -7.15 -4.15
CA TYR A 297 -5.89 -6.93 -5.41
C TYR A 297 -4.40 -6.71 -5.09
N THR A 298 -3.75 -7.65 -4.41
CA THR A 298 -2.30 -7.64 -4.19
C THR A 298 -1.59 -8.42 -5.28
N LEU A 299 -0.34 -8.10 -5.57
CA LEU A 299 0.48 -8.81 -6.55
C LEU A 299 0.48 -10.32 -6.27
N LYS A 300 0.69 -10.72 -5.01
CA LYS A 300 0.74 -12.12 -4.56
C LYS A 300 -0.57 -12.89 -4.83
N GLN A 301 -1.72 -12.24 -4.72
CA GLN A 301 -3.00 -12.90 -5.04
C GLN A 301 -3.25 -13.01 -6.55
N PHE A 302 -2.59 -12.17 -7.35
CA PHE A 302 -2.68 -12.25 -8.81
C PHE A 302 -1.72 -13.27 -9.42
N GLU A 303 -0.68 -13.71 -8.71
CA GLU A 303 0.28 -14.73 -9.18
C GLU A 303 -0.39 -16.02 -9.66
N GLN A 304 -1.52 -16.41 -9.08
CA GLN A 304 -2.31 -17.56 -9.53
C GLN A 304 -2.89 -17.41 -10.95
N PHE A 305 -3.07 -16.18 -11.45
CA PHE A 305 -3.63 -15.91 -12.79
C PHE A 305 -2.56 -15.91 -13.88
N HIS A 306 -1.35 -15.47 -13.56
CA HIS A 306 -0.23 -15.45 -14.51
C HIS A 306 0.82 -16.53 -14.25
N GLY A 307 0.55 -17.44 -13.28
CA GLY A 307 1.35 -18.64 -13.05
C GLY A 307 2.76 -18.38 -12.51
N PHE A 308 2.98 -17.23 -11.85
CA PHE A 308 4.28 -16.91 -11.27
C PHE A 308 4.54 -17.75 -10.00
N ALA A 309 5.73 -18.35 -9.93
CA ALA A 309 6.20 -19.10 -8.76
C ALA A 309 7.41 -18.40 -8.16
N ARG A 310 7.31 -18.02 -6.89
CA ARG A 310 8.37 -17.34 -6.15
C ARG A 310 9.55 -18.25 -5.88
N SER A 311 10.75 -17.69 -5.97
CA SER A 311 12.01 -18.34 -5.57
C SER A 311 12.23 -18.30 -4.07
N VAL A 312 11.70 -17.26 -3.39
CA VAL A 312 11.83 -17.07 -1.92
C VAL A 312 10.47 -17.24 -1.25
N GLU A 313 10.44 -18.08 -0.21
CA GLU A 313 9.22 -18.26 0.60
C GLU A 313 8.84 -16.95 1.32
N LEU A 314 7.58 -16.54 1.24
CA LEU A 314 7.06 -15.30 1.85
C LEU A 314 7.34 -15.21 3.36
N ARG A 315 7.32 -16.34 4.08
CA ARG A 315 7.61 -16.36 5.51
C ARG A 315 9.08 -16.08 5.81
N VAL A 316 9.99 -16.60 4.99
CA VAL A 316 11.43 -16.36 5.10
C VAL A 316 11.75 -14.91 4.78
N ALA A 317 11.20 -14.41 3.67
CA ALA A 317 11.33 -13.01 3.27
C ALA A 317 10.81 -12.05 4.35
N GLY A 318 9.60 -12.32 4.89
CA GLY A 318 9.01 -11.51 5.94
C GLY A 318 9.85 -11.45 7.22
N ALA A 319 10.48 -12.57 7.61
CA ALA A 319 11.40 -12.61 8.75
C ALA A 319 12.67 -11.78 8.46
N SER A 320 13.26 -11.90 7.27
CA SER A 320 14.44 -11.14 6.84
C SER A 320 14.15 -9.64 6.78
N LEU A 321 13.00 -9.23 6.24
CA LEU A 321 12.54 -7.83 6.22
C LEU A 321 12.34 -7.27 7.64
N ALA A 322 11.77 -8.07 8.56
CA ALA A 322 11.63 -7.65 9.95
C ALA A 322 12.99 -7.40 10.64
N VAL A 323 13.97 -8.25 10.37
CA VAL A 323 15.35 -8.06 10.85
C VAL A 323 15.96 -6.80 10.22
N ALA A 324 15.79 -6.58 8.91
CA ALA A 324 16.30 -5.39 8.23
C ALA A 324 15.70 -4.11 8.81
N ASN A 325 14.39 -4.06 8.99
CA ASN A 325 13.71 -2.92 9.62
C ASN A 325 14.27 -2.64 11.02
N ALA A 326 14.37 -3.67 11.88
CA ALA A 326 14.90 -3.52 13.23
C ALA A 326 16.37 -3.07 13.25
N ALA A 327 17.20 -3.59 12.35
CA ALA A 327 18.60 -3.22 12.22
C ALA A 327 18.77 -1.75 11.82
N LEU A 328 18.01 -1.29 10.82
CA LEU A 328 18.05 0.09 10.33
C LEU A 328 17.45 1.07 11.35
N GLU A 329 16.36 0.71 12.00
CA GLU A 329 15.75 1.49 13.09
C GLU A 329 16.68 1.66 14.30
N SER A 330 17.52 0.66 14.56
CA SER A 330 18.51 0.68 15.65
C SER A 330 19.89 1.22 15.22
N ASN A 331 20.01 1.68 13.97
CA ASN A 331 21.27 2.13 13.37
C ASN A 331 22.40 1.08 13.48
N ALA A 332 22.07 -0.18 13.25
CA ALA A 332 22.95 -1.35 13.32
C ALA A 332 22.95 -2.15 12.01
N PRO A 333 23.35 -1.55 10.86
CA PRO A 333 23.26 -2.19 9.55
C PRO A 333 24.16 -3.43 9.44
N ASP A 334 25.16 -3.58 10.29
CA ASP A 334 26.07 -4.74 10.32
C ASP A 334 25.36 -6.06 10.69
N VAL A 335 24.14 -5.97 11.25
CA VAL A 335 23.27 -7.14 11.51
C VAL A 335 22.76 -7.76 10.20
N LEU A 336 22.77 -7.04 9.09
CA LEU A 336 22.34 -7.51 7.79
C LEU A 336 23.40 -8.43 7.16
N THR A 337 23.38 -9.70 7.54
CA THR A 337 24.26 -10.72 6.95
C THR A 337 23.99 -10.90 5.46
N ASP A 338 24.94 -11.52 4.74
CA ASP A 338 24.79 -11.82 3.32
C ASP A 338 23.56 -12.71 3.05
N GLU A 339 23.22 -13.63 3.95
CA GLU A 339 22.04 -14.49 3.85
C GLU A 339 20.74 -13.67 3.96
N ILE A 340 20.66 -12.72 4.89
CA ILE A 340 19.52 -11.83 5.05
C ILE A 340 19.38 -10.95 3.80
N ARG A 341 20.50 -10.39 3.32
CA ARG A 341 20.50 -9.57 2.10
C ARG A 341 20.07 -10.38 0.88
N ALA A 342 20.60 -11.59 0.71
CA ALA A 342 20.22 -12.48 -0.40
C ALA A 342 18.71 -12.84 -0.36
N SER A 343 18.17 -13.13 0.84
CA SER A 343 16.74 -13.41 1.01
C SER A 343 15.86 -12.21 0.63
N ILE A 344 16.25 -11.01 1.05
CA ILE A 344 15.48 -9.77 0.74
C ILE A 344 15.62 -9.42 -0.75
N ALA A 345 16.84 -9.51 -1.32
CA ALA A 345 17.06 -9.24 -2.74
C ALA A 345 16.28 -10.23 -3.63
N GLY A 346 16.28 -11.52 -3.30
CA GLY A 346 15.50 -12.52 -4.02
C GLY A 346 13.98 -12.28 -3.92
N TYR A 347 13.50 -11.85 -2.75
CA TYR A 347 12.08 -11.47 -2.60
C TYR A 347 11.70 -10.25 -3.44
N ASN A 348 12.53 -9.21 -3.45
CA ASN A 348 12.33 -8.02 -4.27
C ASN A 348 12.46 -8.33 -5.77
N GLU A 349 13.40 -9.21 -6.16
CA GLU A 349 13.50 -9.74 -7.52
C GLU A 349 12.21 -10.48 -7.93
N ASP A 350 11.67 -11.32 -7.03
CA ASP A 350 10.39 -12.01 -7.26
C ASP A 350 9.24 -10.99 -7.47
N ASP A 351 9.21 -9.88 -6.71
CA ASP A 351 8.19 -8.83 -6.90
C ASP A 351 8.36 -8.11 -8.25
N CYS A 352 9.59 -7.80 -8.70
CA CYS A 352 9.85 -7.25 -10.04
C CYS A 352 9.43 -8.23 -11.15
N ARG A 353 9.82 -9.50 -11.07
CA ARG A 353 9.48 -10.53 -12.08
C ARG A 353 8.00 -10.87 -12.08
N SER A 354 7.35 -10.89 -10.92
CA SER A 354 5.90 -11.05 -10.80
C SER A 354 5.16 -9.88 -11.44
N THR A 355 5.67 -8.65 -11.30
CA THR A 355 5.14 -7.45 -11.96
C THR A 355 5.29 -7.54 -13.48
N GLN A 356 6.41 -8.04 -13.99
CA GLN A 356 6.61 -8.33 -15.41
C GLN A 356 5.61 -9.38 -15.91
N SER A 357 5.50 -10.50 -15.21
CA SER A 357 4.56 -11.57 -15.57
C SER A 357 3.10 -11.10 -15.53
N LEU A 358 2.74 -10.23 -14.59
CA LEU A 358 1.41 -9.59 -14.53
C LEU A 358 1.16 -8.69 -15.76
N ARG A 359 2.16 -7.89 -16.19
CA ARG A 359 2.07 -7.08 -17.42
C ARG A 359 1.77 -7.96 -18.62
N ASP A 360 2.51 -9.05 -18.77
CA ASP A 360 2.36 -9.98 -19.89
C ASP A 360 1.00 -10.69 -19.87
N TRP A 361 0.50 -11.05 -18.70
CA TRP A 361 -0.85 -11.57 -18.55
C TRP A 361 -1.92 -10.55 -18.93
N LEU A 362 -1.79 -9.29 -18.52
CA LEU A 362 -2.71 -8.22 -18.92
C LEU A 362 -2.70 -7.99 -20.44
N GLU A 363 -1.56 -8.15 -21.10
CA GLU A 363 -1.48 -8.15 -22.56
C GLU A 363 -2.20 -9.35 -23.20
N ALA A 364 -2.08 -10.53 -22.62
CA ALA A 364 -2.84 -11.70 -23.07
C ALA A 364 -4.37 -11.49 -22.88
N VAL A 365 -4.79 -10.85 -21.79
CA VAL A 365 -6.19 -10.45 -21.58
C VAL A 365 -6.63 -9.47 -22.65
N ARG A 366 -5.82 -8.43 -22.96
CA ARG A 366 -6.07 -7.48 -24.06
C ARG A 366 -6.24 -8.21 -25.38
N ALA A 367 -5.29 -9.06 -25.74
CA ALA A 367 -5.33 -9.83 -26.99
C ALA A 367 -6.61 -10.70 -27.09
N SER A 368 -7.01 -11.33 -25.99
CA SER A 368 -8.25 -12.12 -25.92
C SER A 368 -9.51 -11.25 -26.11
N MET A 369 -9.54 -10.02 -25.60
CA MET A 369 -10.65 -9.09 -25.81
C MET A 369 -10.73 -8.64 -27.27
N ILE A 370 -9.60 -8.30 -27.87
CA ILE A 370 -9.51 -7.91 -29.29
C ILE A 370 -9.99 -9.06 -30.21
N ALA A 371 -9.54 -10.29 -29.92
CA ALA A 371 -9.98 -11.50 -30.66
C ALA A 371 -11.49 -11.72 -30.59
N ARG A 372 -12.17 -11.23 -29.54
CA ARG A 372 -13.63 -11.24 -29.40
C ARG A 372 -14.31 -10.01 -30.01
N GLY A 373 -13.59 -9.15 -30.74
CA GLY A 373 -14.13 -7.99 -31.43
C GLY A 373 -14.24 -6.73 -30.54
N VAL A 374 -13.66 -6.72 -29.35
CA VAL A 374 -13.66 -5.54 -28.48
C VAL A 374 -12.47 -4.64 -28.84
N THR A 375 -12.73 -3.36 -29.11
CA THR A 375 -11.66 -2.37 -29.34
C THR A 375 -11.08 -1.98 -27.99
N VAL A 376 -9.75 -2.14 -27.84
CA VAL A 376 -8.99 -1.77 -26.63
C VAL A 376 -7.82 -0.90 -27.04
N PRO A 377 -7.99 0.43 -27.13
CA PRO A 377 -6.92 1.34 -27.59
C PRO A 377 -5.77 1.38 -26.58
N ARG A 378 -4.59 1.79 -27.06
CA ARG A 378 -3.44 2.14 -26.23
C ARG A 378 -3.59 3.57 -25.70
N PRO A 379 -2.91 3.91 -24.62
CA PRO A 379 -2.84 5.31 -24.19
C PRO A 379 -2.13 6.16 -25.26
N GLU A 380 -2.53 7.41 -25.36
CA GLU A 380 -1.79 8.37 -26.18
C GLU A 380 -0.42 8.65 -25.55
N GLU A 381 0.62 8.77 -26.40
CA GLU A 381 1.92 9.22 -25.94
C GLU A 381 1.82 10.66 -25.46
N LYS A 382 2.42 10.92 -24.31
CA LYS A 382 2.47 12.26 -23.70
C LYS A 382 3.82 12.87 -23.97
N ASP A 383 3.80 14.16 -24.31
CA ASP A 383 4.99 14.97 -24.41
C ASP A 383 5.66 15.13 -23.02
N ASP A 384 6.97 15.16 -22.97
CA ASP A 384 7.75 15.44 -21.77
C ASP A 384 8.05 16.94 -21.59
N ASP A 385 7.70 17.78 -22.59
CA ASP A 385 7.86 19.21 -22.53
C ASP A 385 7.07 19.85 -21.38
N ALA A 386 7.69 20.81 -20.70
CA ALA A 386 6.98 21.62 -19.72
C ALA A 386 5.89 22.43 -20.43
N PRO A 387 4.67 22.52 -19.87
CA PRO A 387 3.66 23.41 -20.45
C PRO A 387 4.24 24.80 -20.60
N GLU A 388 4.06 25.43 -21.77
CA GLU A 388 4.56 26.78 -22.09
C GLU A 388 4.08 27.86 -21.13
N ALA A 389 3.00 27.61 -20.40
CA ALA A 389 2.51 28.48 -19.34
C ALA A 389 2.27 27.66 -18.05
N LEU A 390 2.86 28.11 -16.95
CA LEU A 390 2.47 27.67 -15.62
C LEU A 390 0.95 27.84 -15.47
N SER A 391 0.29 26.84 -14.88
CA SER A 391 -1.13 27.03 -14.55
C SER A 391 -1.28 28.27 -13.65
N GLU A 392 -2.42 28.97 -13.72
CA GLU A 392 -2.64 30.15 -12.84
C GLU A 392 -2.37 29.85 -11.35
N ARG A 393 -2.53 28.60 -10.94
CA ARG A 393 -2.25 28.13 -9.58
C ARG A 393 -0.76 28.04 -9.30
N ASP A 394 0.02 27.56 -10.26
CA ASP A 394 1.47 27.41 -10.14
C ASP A 394 2.15 28.77 -10.21
N GLN A 395 1.65 29.67 -11.07
CA GLN A 395 2.09 31.06 -11.13
C GLN A 395 1.87 31.77 -9.79
N ARG A 396 0.70 31.63 -9.16
CA ARG A 396 0.42 32.19 -7.82
C ARG A 396 1.31 31.61 -6.74
N ALA A 397 1.67 30.30 -6.83
CA ALA A 397 2.58 29.66 -5.88
C ALA A 397 4.01 30.16 -6.05
N GLU A 398 4.47 30.36 -7.27
CA GLU A 398 5.80 30.89 -7.58
C GLU A 398 5.93 32.37 -7.18
N ASP A 399 4.91 33.18 -7.46
CA ASP A 399 4.83 34.59 -7.01
C ASP A 399 4.83 34.68 -5.48
N ALA A 400 4.11 33.78 -4.78
CA ALA A 400 4.12 33.71 -3.32
C ALA A 400 5.49 33.31 -2.76
N LEU A 401 6.18 32.38 -3.39
CA LEU A 401 7.52 31.94 -3.00
C LEU A 401 8.56 33.04 -3.23
N GLN A 402 8.45 33.77 -4.33
CA GLN A 402 9.34 34.86 -4.66
C GLN A 402 9.15 36.06 -3.71
N ASN A 403 7.89 36.36 -3.35
CA ASN A 403 7.56 37.36 -2.35
C ASN A 403 8.09 37.02 -0.94
N ALA A 404 7.93 35.73 -0.53
CA ALA A 404 8.46 35.21 0.73
C ALA A 404 10.00 35.25 0.79
N ARG A 405 10.68 35.03 -0.34
CA ARG A 405 12.15 35.20 -0.44
C ARG A 405 12.58 36.62 -0.29
N VAL A 406 11.88 37.59 -0.89
CA VAL A 406 12.17 39.02 -0.76
C VAL A 406 11.99 39.49 0.68
N ASP A 407 10.98 38.98 1.41
CA ASP A 407 10.74 39.34 2.81
C ASP A 407 11.75 38.72 3.79
N LEU A 408 12.38 37.61 3.43
CA LEU A 408 13.45 36.96 4.22
C LEU A 408 14.81 37.69 4.12
N PHE A 409 15.01 38.51 3.09
CA PHE A 409 16.24 39.28 2.87
C PHE A 409 16.08 40.80 3.14
N ARG A 410 14.94 41.21 3.68
CA ARG A 410 14.70 42.53 4.26
C ARG A 410 14.77 42.49 5.79
#